data_8c1524d4543f16bb9b8e7758c958d066
#
_entry.id   8c1524d4543f16bb9b8e7758c958d066
#
_cell.length_a   1.000
_cell.length_b   1.000
_cell.length_c   1.000
_cell.angle_alpha   90.00
_cell.angle_beta   90.00
_cell.angle_gamma   90.00
#
_symmetry.space_group_name_H-M   'P 1'
#
loop_
_entity.id
_entity.type
_entity.pdbx_description
1 polymer ?
#
loop_
_entity_poly.entity_id
_entity_poly.type
_entity_poly.pdbx_seq_one_letter_code
_entity_poly.pdbx_strand_id
1 'polypeptide(L)'
;MEDKDTKSRPVSTELPLRDAVAIAGRFTAKANLTPVLSCALIMPDGMIAATDLTRRVSIRTDARIAAPICVDAANLAKALGRNGSFRLEIDGRNLVIKRGRSKSVVAGLPPDDFPLAPAMSDETTSLTVPAKAWMDALGCAHIFVSKDHSRPYINGGHVEIGERVEIVATDSYRVFWEDFGAAEDLRVSGPHFRGDIPAETLAVVSGCFPDSAELDVSFDAKSLRVSGGAVSISSQLLQDGYPDWRRIVMTEDYSLEFKVSAPDMVSAVRDVSWACGATAEKGIRATRISVDDGAAIISSVDSADGVTEAQSEIPVYDEAGPKSREPFSFIANSRYLADIFGVYGTGSAVIRCISPQNPFTIVGVEEPHKICILMPIRR
;
A
#
# COMPACT_ATOMS: atom_id res chain seq x y z
N MET A 1 -6.51 39.83 -12.47
CA MET A 1 -6.85 38.41 -12.16
C MET A 1 -5.60 37.84 -11.55
N GLU A 2 -5.61 37.78 -10.22
CA GLU A 2 -4.42 37.55 -9.41
C GLU A 2 -3.99 36.10 -9.45
N ASP A 3 -2.72 35.95 -9.75
CA ASP A 3 -1.95 34.72 -9.70
C ASP A 3 -1.85 34.25 -8.22
N LYS A 4 -2.55 33.17 -7.86
CA LYS A 4 -2.42 32.57 -6.54
C LYS A 4 -1.13 31.77 -6.47
N ASP A 5 -0.10 32.47 -6.03
CA ASP A 5 1.15 31.97 -5.53
C ASP A 5 0.95 30.75 -4.60
N THR A 6 1.07 29.56 -5.12
CA THR A 6 1.16 28.32 -4.33
C THR A 6 2.56 28.27 -3.72
N LYS A 7 2.76 29.02 -2.64
CA LYS A 7 3.96 28.89 -1.81
C LYS A 7 4.03 27.46 -1.30
N SER A 8 4.96 26.70 -1.84
CA SER A 8 5.35 25.40 -1.27
C SER A 8 5.72 25.62 0.20
N ARG A 9 4.97 25.02 1.11
CA ARG A 9 5.35 24.98 2.52
C ARG A 9 6.76 24.37 2.61
N PRO A 10 7.70 24.98 3.37
CA PRO A 10 8.99 24.35 3.60
C PRO A 10 8.75 22.99 4.24
N VAL A 11 9.37 21.95 3.69
CA VAL A 11 9.32 20.59 4.23
C VAL A 11 9.83 20.65 5.66
N SER A 12 8.96 20.33 6.63
CA SER A 12 9.34 20.34 8.04
C SER A 12 10.37 19.25 8.29
N THR A 13 11.51 19.62 8.83
CA THR A 13 12.56 18.66 9.23
C THR A 13 12.26 17.98 10.57
N GLU A 14 11.19 18.36 11.25
CA GLU A 14 10.74 17.79 12.51
C GLU A 14 9.21 17.61 12.50
N LEU A 15 8.72 16.49 13.04
CA LEU A 15 7.30 16.23 13.25
C LEU A 15 6.90 16.56 14.70
N PRO A 16 5.65 16.97 14.95
CA PRO A 16 5.08 17.01 16.28
C PRO A 16 5.20 15.62 16.95
N LEU A 17 5.58 15.59 18.23
CA LEU A 17 5.80 14.33 18.96
C LEU A 17 4.60 13.38 18.86
N ARG A 18 3.36 13.88 18.86
CA ARG A 18 2.16 13.03 18.76
C ARG A 18 2.09 12.28 17.45
N ASP A 19 2.34 12.95 16.35
CA ASP A 19 2.29 12.38 15.00
C ASP A 19 3.42 11.36 14.85
N ALA A 20 4.61 11.69 15.36
CA ALA A 20 5.74 10.78 15.40
C ALA A 20 5.45 9.51 16.20
N VAL A 21 4.80 9.62 17.38
CA VAL A 21 4.43 8.46 18.21
C VAL A 21 3.34 7.62 17.52
N ALA A 22 2.40 8.25 16.81
CA ALA A 22 1.40 7.52 16.05
C ALA A 22 2.02 6.69 14.91
N ILE A 23 3.01 7.25 14.20
CA ILE A 23 3.79 6.52 13.20
C ILE A 23 4.63 5.43 13.88
N ALA A 24 5.40 5.74 14.92
CA ALA A 24 6.26 4.79 15.62
C ALA A 24 5.49 3.57 16.14
N GLY A 25 4.28 3.76 16.66
CA GLY A 25 3.40 2.68 17.12
C GLY A 25 3.02 1.65 16.06
N ARG A 26 3.15 1.97 14.76
CA ARG A 26 2.91 1.03 13.65
C ARG A 26 4.10 0.08 13.41
N PHE A 27 5.25 0.36 14.02
CA PHE A 27 6.49 -0.39 13.90
C PHE A 27 6.85 -1.17 15.18
N THR A 28 5.99 -1.14 16.19
CA THR A 28 6.19 -1.92 17.43
C THR A 28 5.61 -3.32 17.30
N ALA A 29 6.18 -4.29 18.01
CA ALA A 29 5.64 -5.64 18.09
C ALA A 29 4.37 -5.68 18.95
N LYS A 30 3.30 -6.35 18.48
CA LYS A 30 1.98 -6.34 19.12
C LYS A 30 1.83 -7.27 20.32
N ALA A 31 2.59 -8.33 20.41
CA ALA A 31 2.62 -9.24 21.56
C ALA A 31 3.97 -9.92 21.54
N ASN A 32 4.82 -9.61 22.53
CA ASN A 32 6.17 -10.09 22.47
C ASN A 32 6.70 -10.47 23.85
N LEU A 33 7.52 -11.52 23.88
CA LEU A 33 8.31 -11.91 25.04
C LEU A 33 9.40 -10.88 25.38
N THR A 34 9.67 -9.93 24.46
CA THR A 34 10.69 -8.90 24.60
C THR A 34 10.01 -7.52 24.76
N PRO A 35 9.81 -7.02 25.97
CA PRO A 35 9.03 -5.79 26.23
C PRO A 35 9.54 -4.54 25.51
N VAL A 36 10.85 -4.42 25.25
CA VAL A 36 11.42 -3.26 24.57
C VAL A 36 10.92 -3.09 23.14
N LEU A 37 10.43 -4.17 22.48
CA LEU A 37 9.90 -4.12 21.11
C LEU A 37 8.47 -3.52 21.04
N SER A 38 7.78 -3.37 22.17
CA SER A 38 6.54 -2.58 22.25
C SER A 38 6.80 -1.08 22.48
N CYS A 39 8.06 -0.71 22.69
CA CYS A 39 8.46 0.63 23.08
C CYS A 39 8.88 1.49 21.88
N ALA A 40 8.71 2.80 22.05
CA ALA A 40 9.43 3.82 21.31
C ALA A 40 10.63 4.28 22.14
N LEU A 41 11.82 4.28 21.55
CA LEU A 41 13.01 4.92 22.10
C LEU A 41 12.95 6.41 21.79
N ILE A 42 13.02 7.24 22.81
CA ILE A 42 13.09 8.71 22.68
C ILE A 42 14.50 9.14 23.07
N MET A 43 15.13 9.90 22.20
CA MET A 43 16.48 10.44 22.40
C MET A 43 16.45 11.92 22.80
N PRO A 44 17.47 12.44 23.48
CA PRO A 44 17.54 13.84 23.91
C PRO A 44 17.49 14.87 22.77
N ASP A 45 18.01 14.50 21.59
CA ASP A 45 18.04 15.33 20.39
C ASP A 45 16.70 15.39 19.64
N GLY A 46 15.67 14.69 20.15
CA GLY A 46 14.35 14.62 19.54
C GLY A 46 14.16 13.45 18.57
N MET A 47 15.13 12.56 18.41
CA MET A 47 14.94 11.36 17.62
C MET A 47 14.05 10.37 18.37
N ILE A 48 13.05 9.83 17.65
CA ILE A 48 12.24 8.70 18.11
C ILE A 48 12.50 7.51 17.18
N ALA A 49 12.67 6.31 17.78
CA ALA A 49 12.79 5.07 17.02
C ALA A 49 11.86 3.99 17.57
N ALA A 50 11.33 3.16 16.67
CA ALA A 50 10.58 1.95 17.01
C ALA A 50 10.94 0.82 16.03
N THR A 51 10.85 -0.42 16.50
CA THR A 51 11.19 -1.60 15.68
C THR A 51 10.46 -2.85 16.16
N ASP A 52 10.14 -3.74 15.22
CA ASP A 52 9.70 -5.11 15.47
C ASP A 52 10.78 -6.15 15.07
N LEU A 53 12.01 -5.68 14.85
CA LEU A 53 13.20 -6.38 14.36
C LEU A 53 13.25 -6.57 12.83
N THR A 54 12.12 -6.68 12.15
CA THR A 54 12.04 -6.78 10.69
C THR A 54 11.93 -5.41 10.03
N ARG A 55 11.23 -4.50 10.70
CA ARG A 55 11.02 -3.12 10.28
C ARG A 55 11.46 -2.17 11.39
N ARG A 56 11.91 -1.01 10.99
CA ARG A 56 12.30 0.07 11.89
C ARG A 56 11.88 1.41 11.33
N VAL A 57 11.47 2.31 12.19
CA VAL A 57 11.30 3.72 11.88
C VAL A 57 12.17 4.56 12.80
N SER A 58 12.71 5.64 12.24
CA SER A 58 13.38 6.72 12.96
C SER A 58 12.77 8.04 12.53
N ILE A 59 12.35 8.86 13.49
CA ILE A 59 11.59 10.08 13.24
C ILE A 59 12.20 11.22 14.03
N ARG A 60 12.49 12.33 13.37
CA ARG A 60 12.95 13.54 14.03
C ARG A 60 11.75 14.36 14.51
N THR A 61 11.74 14.75 15.80
CA THR A 61 10.61 15.42 16.42
C THR A 61 11.02 16.69 17.16
N ASP A 62 10.03 17.50 17.50
CA ASP A 62 10.18 18.68 18.37
C ASP A 62 10.37 18.35 19.86
N ALA A 63 10.33 17.07 20.22
CA ALA A 63 10.52 16.65 21.61
C ALA A 63 11.95 16.87 22.08
N ARG A 64 12.07 17.31 23.34
CA ARG A 64 13.38 17.42 24.03
C ARG A 64 13.25 16.83 25.41
N ILE A 65 14.16 15.92 25.75
CA ILE A 65 14.24 15.25 27.05
C ILE A 65 15.69 15.26 27.57
N ALA A 66 15.88 15.08 28.89
CA ALA A 66 17.20 15.19 29.50
C ALA A 66 18.08 13.96 29.26
N ALA A 67 17.50 12.77 29.06
CA ALA A 67 18.19 11.50 28.88
C ALA A 67 17.37 10.56 27.99
N PRO A 68 18.00 9.59 27.29
CA PRO A 68 17.28 8.64 26.45
C PRO A 68 16.40 7.72 27.32
N ILE A 69 15.24 7.32 26.76
CA ILE A 69 14.29 6.44 27.44
C ILE A 69 13.50 5.61 26.44
N CYS A 70 13.27 4.33 26.74
CA CYS A 70 12.30 3.49 26.04
C CYS A 70 10.97 3.49 26.78
N VAL A 71 9.88 3.83 26.11
CA VAL A 71 8.53 3.82 26.70
C VAL A 71 7.56 3.10 25.80
N ASP A 72 6.63 2.34 26.38
CA ASP A 72 5.58 1.67 25.61
C ASP A 72 4.83 2.67 24.74
N ALA A 73 4.83 2.43 23.42
CA ALA A 73 4.33 3.37 22.43
C ALA A 73 2.81 3.62 22.57
N ALA A 74 2.03 2.59 22.92
CA ALA A 74 0.60 2.71 23.10
C ALA A 74 0.25 3.52 24.36
N ASN A 75 0.98 3.31 25.46
CA ASN A 75 0.80 4.08 26.69
C ASN A 75 1.26 5.53 26.51
N LEU A 76 2.36 5.75 25.78
CA LEU A 76 2.82 7.08 25.42
C LEU A 76 1.77 7.84 24.60
N ALA A 77 1.21 7.21 23.57
CA ALA A 77 0.16 7.80 22.75
C ALA A 77 -1.08 8.21 23.58
N LYS A 78 -1.51 7.33 24.50
CA LYS A 78 -2.61 7.64 25.44
C LYS A 78 -2.28 8.82 26.36
N ALA A 79 -1.07 8.84 26.93
CA ALA A 79 -0.63 9.87 27.84
C ALA A 79 -0.46 11.24 27.17
N LEU A 80 -0.02 11.29 25.92
CA LEU A 80 0.04 12.51 25.10
C LEU A 80 -1.34 13.04 24.74
N GLY A 81 -2.37 12.17 24.63
CA GLY A 81 -3.74 12.56 24.28
C GLY A 81 -3.86 13.29 22.94
N ARG A 82 -5.07 13.78 22.63
CA ARG A 82 -5.36 14.34 21.28
C ARG A 82 -4.95 15.80 21.11
N ASN A 83 -5.03 16.64 22.14
CA ASN A 83 -4.87 18.10 22.01
C ASN A 83 -4.07 18.73 23.17
N GLY A 84 -3.55 19.93 22.95
CA GLY A 84 -2.89 20.79 23.96
C GLY A 84 -1.37 20.62 24.01
N SER A 85 -0.69 21.61 24.55
CA SER A 85 0.75 21.58 24.81
C SER A 85 1.07 20.73 26.02
N PHE A 86 2.26 20.14 26.04
CA PHE A 86 2.78 19.32 27.14
C PHE A 86 4.27 19.58 27.34
N ARG A 87 4.76 19.22 28.52
CA ARG A 87 6.17 19.20 28.85
C ARG A 87 6.57 17.78 29.26
N LEU A 88 7.73 17.33 28.77
CA LEU A 88 8.33 16.05 29.11
C LEU A 88 9.41 16.22 30.14
N GLU A 89 9.41 15.36 31.13
CA GLU A 89 10.47 15.30 32.18
C GLU A 89 10.82 13.83 32.43
N ILE A 90 12.07 13.57 32.76
CA ILE A 90 12.54 12.25 33.21
C ILE A 90 12.57 12.26 34.73
N ASP A 91 11.93 11.29 35.38
CA ASP A 91 11.93 11.09 36.83
C ASP A 91 12.34 9.63 37.12
N GLY A 92 13.61 9.43 37.42
CA GLY A 92 14.21 8.10 37.53
C GLY A 92 14.12 7.33 36.22
N ARG A 93 13.35 6.22 36.23
CA ARG A 93 13.07 5.39 35.02
C ARG A 93 11.77 5.76 34.32
N ASN A 94 11.09 6.82 34.74
CA ASN A 94 9.77 7.14 34.22
C ASN A 94 9.81 8.37 33.32
N LEU A 95 9.01 8.38 32.28
CA LEU A 95 8.67 9.57 31.51
C LEU A 95 7.44 10.24 32.14
N VAL A 96 7.60 11.47 32.55
CA VAL A 96 6.53 12.30 33.14
C VAL A 96 6.06 13.29 32.10
N ILE A 97 4.78 13.28 31.81
CA ILE A 97 4.11 14.17 30.85
C ILE A 97 3.21 15.12 31.63
N LYS A 98 3.57 16.40 31.64
CA LYS A 98 2.78 17.47 32.28
C LYS A 98 1.97 18.26 31.26
N ARG A 99 0.66 18.41 31.52
CA ARG A 99 -0.25 19.16 30.67
C ARG A 99 -1.17 20.02 31.53
N GLY A 100 -0.88 21.31 31.61
CA GLY A 100 -1.56 22.20 32.53
C GLY A 100 -1.47 21.69 33.96
N ARG A 101 -2.60 21.33 34.58
CA ARG A 101 -2.67 20.74 35.92
C ARG A 101 -2.61 19.22 35.96
N SER A 102 -2.63 18.57 34.79
CA SER A 102 -2.60 17.10 34.67
C SER A 102 -1.17 16.60 34.58
N LYS A 103 -0.89 15.48 35.26
CA LYS A 103 0.36 14.72 35.21
C LYS A 103 0.06 13.29 34.82
N SER A 104 0.77 12.78 33.81
CA SER A 104 0.80 11.36 33.45
C SER A 104 2.21 10.82 33.65
N VAL A 105 2.33 9.59 34.12
CA VAL A 105 3.61 8.92 34.32
C VAL A 105 3.59 7.64 33.50
N VAL A 106 4.57 7.49 32.61
CA VAL A 106 4.74 6.26 31.80
C VAL A 106 6.05 5.62 32.25
N ALA A 107 5.97 4.35 32.67
CA ALA A 107 7.16 3.59 33.06
C ALA A 107 8.05 3.36 31.83
N GLY A 108 9.34 3.56 32.03
CA GLY A 108 10.37 3.38 31.02
C GLY A 108 11.20 2.12 31.22
N LEU A 109 11.82 1.67 30.15
CA LEU A 109 12.84 0.61 30.12
C LEU A 109 14.21 1.22 29.79
N PRO A 110 15.31 0.54 30.12
CA PRO A 110 16.65 0.98 29.77
C PRO A 110 16.79 1.14 28.25
N PRO A 111 17.37 2.25 27.76
CA PRO A 111 17.55 2.48 26.31
C PRO A 111 18.60 1.53 25.71
N ASP A 112 19.53 1.01 26.49
CA ASP A 112 20.59 0.09 26.06
C ASP A 112 20.04 -1.27 25.58
N ASP A 113 18.83 -1.64 26.02
CA ASP A 113 18.15 -2.85 25.59
C ASP A 113 17.49 -2.68 24.20
N PHE A 114 17.43 -1.45 23.66
CA PHE A 114 16.79 -1.18 22.39
C PHE A 114 17.68 -1.63 21.22
N PRO A 115 17.15 -2.43 20.24
CA PRO A 115 17.96 -2.96 19.16
C PRO A 115 18.56 -1.86 18.27
N LEU A 116 19.84 -1.99 17.94
CA LEU A 116 20.50 -1.09 16.99
C LEU A 116 19.95 -1.28 15.57
N ALA A 117 20.00 -0.21 14.80
CA ALA A 117 19.65 -0.30 13.37
C ALA A 117 20.74 -1.08 12.62
N PRO A 118 20.39 -2.08 11.81
CA PRO A 118 21.36 -2.69 10.92
C PRO A 118 21.87 -1.66 9.91
N ALA A 119 23.16 -1.69 9.61
CA ALA A 119 23.74 -0.92 8.53
C ALA A 119 23.30 -1.55 7.19
N MET A 120 23.07 -0.71 6.19
CA MET A 120 22.97 -1.19 4.79
C MET A 120 24.37 -1.57 4.30
N SER A 121 24.44 -2.47 3.31
CA SER A 121 25.69 -2.81 2.65
C SER A 121 26.21 -1.61 1.84
N ASP A 122 27.50 -1.67 1.45
CA ASP A 122 28.10 -0.63 0.61
C ASP A 122 27.57 -0.66 -0.84
N GLU A 123 27.11 -1.81 -1.31
CA GLU A 123 26.48 -1.97 -2.61
C GLU A 123 24.98 -1.72 -2.51
N THR A 124 24.56 -0.53 -2.90
CA THR A 124 23.17 -0.10 -2.86
C THR A 124 22.70 0.44 -4.19
N THR A 125 21.41 0.22 -4.49
CA THR A 125 20.70 0.92 -5.56
C THR A 125 19.78 1.94 -4.92
N SER A 126 19.89 3.19 -5.36
CA SER A 126 19.14 4.31 -4.82
C SER A 126 18.39 5.05 -5.91
N LEU A 127 17.23 5.62 -5.56
CA LEU A 127 16.42 6.44 -6.45
C LEU A 127 15.67 7.50 -5.66
N THR A 128 15.24 8.55 -6.34
CA THR A 128 14.34 9.58 -5.78
C THR A 128 13.01 9.53 -6.50
N VAL A 129 11.91 9.42 -5.76
CA VAL A 129 10.56 9.26 -6.31
C VAL A 129 9.60 10.29 -5.72
N PRO A 130 8.55 10.73 -6.44
CA PRO A 130 7.47 11.51 -5.85
C PRO A 130 6.81 10.72 -4.72
N ALA A 131 6.75 11.33 -3.53
CA ALA A 131 6.29 10.66 -2.31
C ALA A 131 4.87 10.07 -2.45
N LYS A 132 3.94 10.88 -3.00
CA LYS A 132 2.56 10.44 -3.19
C LYS A 132 2.46 9.23 -4.11
N ALA A 133 3.12 9.27 -5.28
CA ALA A 133 3.08 8.18 -6.25
C ALA A 133 3.63 6.89 -5.66
N TRP A 134 4.80 6.96 -4.97
CA TRP A 134 5.39 5.80 -4.33
C TRP A 134 4.50 5.20 -3.24
N MET A 135 3.95 6.04 -2.35
CA MET A 135 3.07 5.58 -1.27
C MET A 135 1.77 4.99 -1.81
N ASP A 136 1.17 5.59 -2.83
CA ASP A 136 -0.05 5.08 -3.47
C ASP A 136 0.21 3.71 -4.11
N ALA A 137 1.33 3.55 -4.84
CA ALA A 137 1.71 2.28 -5.44
C ALA A 137 1.95 1.18 -4.42
N LEU A 138 2.65 1.47 -3.30
CA LEU A 138 2.83 0.51 -2.21
C LEU A 138 1.49 0.12 -1.57
N GLY A 139 0.59 1.09 -1.40
CA GLY A 139 -0.77 0.85 -0.90
C GLY A 139 -1.60 -0.02 -1.83
N CYS A 140 -1.55 0.23 -3.13
CA CYS A 140 -2.17 -0.60 -4.15
C CYS A 140 -1.57 -2.01 -4.16
N ALA A 141 -0.24 -2.12 -4.23
CA ALA A 141 0.45 -3.41 -4.22
C ALA A 141 0.06 -4.26 -3.01
N HIS A 142 -0.06 -3.66 -1.81
CA HIS A 142 -0.49 -4.36 -0.61
C HIS A 142 -1.86 -5.07 -0.76
N ILE A 143 -2.78 -4.51 -1.54
CA ILE A 143 -4.11 -5.11 -1.77
C ILE A 143 -4.01 -6.41 -2.58
N PHE A 144 -2.98 -6.51 -3.44
CA PHE A 144 -2.80 -7.61 -4.40
C PHE A 144 -1.87 -8.72 -3.92
N VAL A 145 -1.15 -8.55 -2.81
CA VAL A 145 -0.28 -9.62 -2.29
C VAL A 145 -1.07 -10.83 -1.81
N SER A 146 -0.49 -12.00 -1.93
CA SER A 146 -1.05 -13.24 -1.39
C SER A 146 -1.01 -13.22 0.15
N LYS A 147 -2.06 -13.78 0.77
CA LYS A 147 -2.13 -14.05 2.21
C LYS A 147 -1.88 -15.52 2.54
N ASP A 148 -1.56 -16.31 1.54
CA ASP A 148 -1.29 -17.73 1.67
C ASP A 148 0.17 -17.96 2.08
N HIS A 149 0.39 -18.29 3.34
CA HIS A 149 1.72 -18.54 3.90
C HIS A 149 2.43 -19.77 3.30
N SER A 150 1.71 -20.61 2.55
CA SER A 150 2.33 -21.72 1.80
C SER A 150 3.06 -21.25 0.52
N ARG A 151 2.87 -20.00 0.14
CA ARG A 151 3.46 -19.37 -1.05
C ARG A 151 4.19 -18.06 -0.69
N PRO A 152 5.25 -18.12 0.13
CA PRO A 152 5.94 -16.95 0.67
C PRO A 152 6.48 -16.01 -0.42
N TYR A 153 6.85 -16.53 -1.58
CA TYR A 153 7.39 -15.80 -2.72
C TYR A 153 6.43 -14.79 -3.37
N ILE A 154 5.13 -14.78 -3.02
CA ILE A 154 4.14 -13.76 -3.44
C ILE A 154 3.45 -13.08 -2.24
N ASN A 155 4.02 -13.20 -1.04
CA ASN A 155 3.53 -12.50 0.16
C ASN A 155 4.10 -11.09 0.30
N GLY A 156 4.60 -10.53 -0.79
CA GLY A 156 5.14 -9.18 -0.89
C GLY A 156 4.95 -8.58 -2.28
N GLY A 157 5.32 -7.33 -2.44
CA GLY A 157 5.39 -6.64 -3.72
C GLY A 157 6.81 -6.67 -4.27
N HIS A 158 6.95 -7.06 -5.52
CA HIS A 158 8.22 -7.09 -6.25
C HIS A 158 8.56 -5.71 -6.80
N VAL A 159 9.77 -5.27 -6.56
CA VAL A 159 10.34 -4.04 -7.16
C VAL A 159 11.47 -4.43 -8.10
N GLU A 160 11.43 -3.90 -9.30
CA GLU A 160 12.52 -4.02 -10.26
C GLU A 160 13.01 -2.63 -10.67
N ILE A 161 14.32 -2.41 -10.58
CA ILE A 161 15.01 -1.18 -10.96
C ILE A 161 16.06 -1.53 -12.00
N GLY A 162 15.77 -1.18 -13.25
CA GLY A 162 16.61 -1.42 -14.41
C GLY A 162 16.62 -0.19 -15.30
N GLU A 163 16.27 -0.35 -16.58
CA GLU A 163 16.01 0.77 -17.49
C GLU A 163 14.75 1.54 -17.05
N ARG A 164 13.82 0.86 -16.42
CA ARG A 164 12.60 1.40 -15.81
C ARG A 164 12.52 1.01 -14.35
N VAL A 165 11.68 1.70 -13.61
CA VAL A 165 11.36 1.40 -12.21
C VAL A 165 9.93 0.88 -12.15
N GLU A 166 9.77 -0.34 -11.70
CA GLU A 166 8.49 -1.04 -11.72
C GLU A 166 8.17 -1.67 -10.35
N ILE A 167 6.89 -1.70 -10.01
CA ILE A 167 6.38 -2.46 -8.88
C ILE A 167 5.28 -3.42 -9.32
N VAL A 168 5.29 -4.64 -8.81
CA VAL A 168 4.33 -5.68 -9.13
C VAL A 168 3.87 -6.40 -7.87
N ALA A 169 2.59 -6.72 -7.79
CA ALA A 169 2.03 -7.58 -6.74
C ALA A 169 1.00 -8.54 -7.31
N THR A 170 0.95 -9.77 -6.78
CA THR A 170 -0.02 -10.79 -7.21
C THR A 170 -0.41 -11.72 -6.07
N ASP A 171 -1.63 -12.25 -6.14
CA ASP A 171 -2.12 -13.37 -5.31
C ASP A 171 -2.38 -14.65 -6.15
N SER A 172 -1.88 -14.70 -7.40
CA SER A 172 -2.10 -15.72 -8.44
C SER A 172 -3.44 -15.64 -9.17
N TYR A 173 -4.38 -14.80 -8.74
CA TYR A 173 -5.68 -14.61 -9.40
C TYR A 173 -5.81 -13.23 -10.01
N ARG A 174 -4.99 -12.30 -9.57
CA ARG A 174 -4.93 -10.92 -10.07
C ARG A 174 -3.51 -10.41 -9.94
N VAL A 175 -3.17 -9.42 -10.76
CA VAL A 175 -1.88 -8.72 -10.76
C VAL A 175 -2.14 -7.22 -10.70
N PHE A 176 -1.35 -6.53 -9.93
CA PHE A 176 -1.14 -5.09 -10.00
C PHE A 176 0.27 -4.84 -10.53
N TRP A 177 0.39 -3.96 -11.50
CA TRP A 177 1.66 -3.50 -12.05
C TRP A 177 1.61 -1.99 -12.24
N GLU A 178 2.65 -1.31 -11.77
CA GLU A 178 2.84 0.12 -11.97
C GLU A 178 4.27 0.38 -12.45
N ASP A 179 4.38 1.18 -13.49
CA ASP A 179 5.62 1.62 -14.11
C ASP A 179 5.86 3.10 -13.80
N PHE A 180 6.87 3.39 -12.97
CA PHE A 180 7.22 4.75 -12.57
C PHE A 180 7.96 5.56 -13.66
N GLY A 181 8.35 4.94 -14.76
CA GLY A 181 9.08 5.57 -15.84
C GLY A 181 10.54 5.17 -15.94
N ALA A 182 11.29 5.94 -16.73
CA ALA A 182 12.70 5.67 -16.97
C ALA A 182 13.55 5.93 -15.72
N ALA A 183 14.57 5.09 -15.52
CA ALA A 183 15.46 5.19 -14.36
C ALA A 183 16.19 6.55 -14.29
N GLU A 184 16.50 7.15 -15.45
CA GLU A 184 17.15 8.47 -15.53
C GLU A 184 16.28 9.60 -14.96
N ASP A 185 14.95 9.53 -15.14
CA ASP A 185 13.99 10.52 -14.63
C ASP A 185 13.87 10.45 -13.09
N LEU A 186 14.15 9.29 -12.51
CA LEU A 186 14.06 9.00 -11.08
C LEU A 186 15.42 9.06 -10.37
N ARG A 187 16.44 9.62 -11.01
CA ARG A 187 17.79 9.76 -10.46
C ARG A 187 18.34 8.45 -9.91
N VAL A 188 18.08 7.34 -10.60
CA VAL A 188 18.57 6.02 -10.18
C VAL A 188 20.09 6.01 -10.20
N SER A 189 20.68 5.43 -9.15
CA SER A 189 22.12 5.21 -9.03
C SER A 189 22.39 3.83 -8.44
N GLY A 190 23.49 3.21 -8.82
CA GLY A 190 23.87 1.86 -8.40
C GLY A 190 23.54 0.77 -9.43
N PRO A 191 23.71 -0.50 -9.09
CA PRO A 191 23.47 -1.63 -9.98
C PRO A 191 21.98 -1.86 -10.23
N HIS A 192 21.68 -2.67 -11.25
CA HIS A 192 20.33 -3.20 -11.45
C HIS A 192 19.86 -3.96 -10.20
N PHE A 193 18.61 -3.69 -9.76
CA PHE A 193 18.07 -4.26 -8.54
C PHE A 193 16.77 -5.01 -8.79
N ARG A 194 16.58 -6.11 -8.05
CA ARG A 194 15.31 -6.83 -7.90
C ARG A 194 15.14 -7.26 -6.45
N GLY A 195 13.98 -7.03 -5.88
CA GLY A 195 13.70 -7.43 -4.49
C GLY A 195 12.23 -7.34 -4.13
N ASP A 196 11.88 -8.04 -3.06
CA ASP A 196 10.50 -8.27 -2.66
C ASP A 196 10.22 -7.60 -1.31
N ILE A 197 9.35 -6.59 -1.32
CA ILE A 197 8.95 -5.83 -0.12
C ILE A 197 7.85 -6.61 0.60
N PRO A 198 8.01 -7.00 1.88
CA PRO A 198 6.98 -7.71 2.62
C PRO A 198 5.63 -6.97 2.68
N ALA A 199 4.52 -7.73 2.69
CA ALA A 199 3.16 -7.17 2.75
C ALA A 199 2.96 -6.17 3.89
N GLU A 200 3.51 -6.46 5.09
CA GLU A 200 3.41 -5.59 6.25
C GLU A 200 4.18 -4.28 6.07
N THR A 201 5.26 -4.29 5.30
CA THR A 201 6.03 -3.09 4.97
C THR A 201 5.27 -2.23 3.96
N LEU A 202 4.72 -2.84 2.90
CA LEU A 202 3.85 -2.15 1.95
C LEU A 202 2.71 -1.40 2.66
N ALA A 203 2.01 -2.10 3.58
CA ALA A 203 0.89 -1.53 4.33
C ALA A 203 1.27 -0.35 5.24
N VAL A 204 2.47 -0.40 5.83
CA VAL A 204 2.88 0.60 6.81
C VAL A 204 3.45 1.84 6.14
N VAL A 205 4.30 1.68 5.11
CA VAL A 205 5.01 2.78 4.45
C VAL A 205 4.04 3.75 3.78
N SER A 206 2.94 3.24 3.20
CA SER A 206 1.94 4.04 2.46
C SER A 206 1.31 5.22 3.22
N GLY A 207 1.54 5.38 4.51
CA GLY A 207 0.98 6.49 5.30
C GLY A 207 1.96 7.11 6.28
N CYS A 208 3.27 7.03 6.00
CA CYS A 208 4.29 7.49 6.96
C CYS A 208 4.98 8.81 6.59
N PHE A 209 4.72 9.36 5.41
CA PHE A 209 5.42 10.55 4.89
C PHE A 209 4.44 11.68 4.51
N PRO A 210 3.67 12.23 5.46
CA PRO A 210 2.55 13.13 5.16
C PRO A 210 2.97 14.45 4.50
N ASP A 211 4.18 14.93 4.80
CA ASP A 211 4.68 16.25 4.36
C ASP A 211 5.82 16.16 3.34
N SER A 212 6.14 14.96 2.84
CA SER A 212 7.23 14.78 1.90
C SER A 212 6.76 14.96 0.47
N ALA A 213 7.47 15.77 -0.33
CA ALA A 213 7.24 15.89 -1.76
C ALA A 213 7.92 14.76 -2.53
N GLU A 214 9.16 14.42 -2.14
CA GLU A 214 9.97 13.35 -2.70
C GLU A 214 10.45 12.42 -1.58
N LEU A 215 10.75 11.19 -1.94
CA LEU A 215 11.36 10.19 -1.09
C LEU A 215 12.67 9.72 -1.71
N ASP A 216 13.68 9.58 -0.87
CA ASP A 216 14.89 8.84 -1.20
C ASP A 216 14.69 7.39 -0.79
N VAL A 217 14.76 6.50 -1.78
CA VAL A 217 14.58 5.07 -1.60
C VAL A 217 15.90 4.38 -1.92
N SER A 218 16.36 3.49 -1.06
CA SER A 218 17.59 2.74 -1.24
C SER A 218 17.38 1.27 -0.93
N PHE A 219 17.98 0.42 -1.74
CA PHE A 219 17.94 -1.03 -1.61
C PHE A 219 19.34 -1.61 -1.54
N ASP A 220 19.54 -2.58 -0.71
CA ASP A 220 20.62 -3.54 -0.80
C ASP A 220 20.05 -4.97 -0.96
N ALA A 221 20.89 -6.01 -1.01
CA ALA A 221 20.44 -7.38 -1.23
C ALA A 221 19.44 -7.91 -0.19
N LYS A 222 19.32 -7.26 0.99
CA LYS A 222 18.52 -7.77 2.11
C LYS A 222 17.58 -6.75 2.71
N SER A 223 17.74 -5.47 2.38
CA SER A 223 17.02 -4.40 3.05
C SER A 223 16.60 -3.28 2.12
N LEU A 224 15.51 -2.63 2.52
CA LEU A 224 14.96 -1.40 1.96
C LEU A 224 15.15 -0.28 2.99
N ARG A 225 15.51 0.91 2.51
CA ARG A 225 15.38 2.16 3.28
C ARG A 225 14.58 3.17 2.47
N VAL A 226 13.63 3.83 3.13
CA VAL A 226 12.83 4.93 2.56
C VAL A 226 12.97 6.12 3.49
N SER A 227 13.37 7.26 2.99
CA SER A 227 13.56 8.48 3.76
C SER A 227 12.89 9.68 3.09
N GLY A 228 12.25 10.53 3.90
CA GLY A 228 11.65 11.78 3.43
C GLY A 228 11.29 12.69 4.60
N GLY A 229 11.64 13.95 4.50
CA GLY A 229 11.41 14.92 5.58
C GLY A 229 12.01 14.47 6.91
N ALA A 230 11.17 14.34 7.93
CA ALA A 230 11.57 13.94 9.27
C ALA A 230 11.62 12.41 9.48
N VAL A 231 11.20 11.60 8.52
CA VAL A 231 10.95 10.15 8.68
C VAL A 231 11.96 9.34 7.88
N SER A 232 12.52 8.30 8.48
CA SER A 232 13.30 7.27 7.81
C SER A 232 12.83 5.90 8.27
N ILE A 233 12.50 5.04 7.31
CA ILE A 233 12.02 3.67 7.52
C ILE A 233 13.04 2.72 6.92
N SER A 234 13.34 1.63 7.62
CA SER A 234 14.04 0.48 7.05
C SER A 234 13.25 -0.80 7.25
N SER A 235 13.37 -1.73 6.31
CA SER A 235 12.71 -3.04 6.33
C SER A 235 13.61 -4.10 5.74
N GLN A 236 13.54 -5.31 6.27
CA GLN A 236 14.08 -6.49 5.60
C GLN A 236 13.24 -6.81 4.36
N LEU A 237 13.88 -7.36 3.32
CA LEU A 237 13.27 -7.87 2.10
C LEU A 237 13.01 -9.38 2.22
N LEU A 238 12.00 -9.88 1.50
CA LEU A 238 11.81 -11.31 1.32
C LEU A 238 12.93 -11.87 0.44
N GLN A 239 13.28 -13.14 0.66
CA GLN A 239 14.42 -13.80 -0.03
C GLN A 239 13.98 -15.00 -0.88
N ASP A 240 12.68 -15.15 -1.13
CA ASP A 240 12.09 -16.38 -1.70
C ASP A 240 12.05 -16.39 -3.25
N GLY A 241 12.40 -15.30 -3.89
CA GLY A 241 12.39 -15.15 -5.35
C GLY A 241 10.98 -15.03 -5.96
N TYR A 242 10.72 -13.93 -6.66
CA TYR A 242 9.43 -13.63 -7.28
C TYR A 242 9.24 -14.37 -8.62
N PRO A 243 8.00 -14.81 -8.97
CA PRO A 243 7.75 -15.48 -10.25
C PRO A 243 7.92 -14.53 -11.44
N ASP A 244 8.15 -15.10 -12.62
CA ASP A 244 8.24 -14.35 -13.88
C ASP A 244 6.84 -13.82 -14.28
N TRP A 245 6.51 -12.63 -13.78
CA TRP A 245 5.22 -11.98 -13.94
C TRP A 245 4.99 -11.42 -15.36
N ARG A 246 6.06 -11.13 -16.10
CA ARG A 246 5.95 -10.56 -17.44
C ARG A 246 5.21 -11.47 -18.42
N ARG A 247 5.28 -12.78 -18.22
CA ARG A 247 4.52 -13.76 -19.03
C ARG A 247 3.00 -13.60 -18.96
N ILE A 248 2.49 -12.96 -17.90
CA ILE A 248 1.05 -12.78 -17.70
C ILE A 248 0.59 -11.46 -18.33
N VAL A 249 1.47 -10.46 -18.42
CA VAL A 249 1.14 -9.07 -18.80
C VAL A 249 1.16 -8.85 -20.31
N MET A 250 1.88 -9.68 -21.07
CA MET A 250 2.15 -9.45 -22.49
C MET A 250 1.10 -10.12 -23.39
N THR A 251 -0.07 -9.48 -23.57
CA THR A 251 -1.02 -9.81 -24.64
C THR A 251 -1.44 -8.53 -25.36
N GLU A 252 -1.16 -8.46 -26.65
CA GLU A 252 -1.44 -7.28 -27.48
C GLU A 252 -2.74 -7.45 -28.32
N ASP A 253 -3.25 -8.66 -28.48
CA ASP A 253 -4.43 -8.95 -29.30
C ASP A 253 -5.70 -9.00 -28.43
N TYR A 254 -6.44 -7.90 -28.38
CA TYR A 254 -7.73 -7.84 -27.71
C TYR A 254 -8.88 -7.94 -28.74
N SER A 255 -9.88 -8.77 -28.41
CA SER A 255 -11.10 -8.89 -29.23
C SER A 255 -12.20 -7.92 -28.82
N LEU A 256 -12.13 -7.43 -27.57
CA LEU A 256 -13.06 -6.44 -27.01
C LEU A 256 -12.30 -5.45 -26.13
N GLU A 257 -12.55 -4.18 -26.33
CA GLU A 257 -12.11 -3.10 -25.47
C GLU A 257 -13.29 -2.19 -25.15
N PHE A 258 -13.48 -1.86 -23.87
CA PHE A 258 -14.52 -0.92 -23.44
C PHE A 258 -14.09 -0.14 -22.22
N LYS A 259 -14.58 1.10 -22.11
CA LYS A 259 -14.26 2.04 -21.04
C LYS A 259 -15.44 2.22 -20.10
N VAL A 260 -15.17 2.22 -18.80
CA VAL A 260 -16.15 2.46 -17.73
C VAL A 260 -15.61 3.45 -16.70
N SER A 261 -16.53 4.09 -15.97
CA SER A 261 -16.21 4.84 -14.75
C SER A 261 -15.83 3.86 -13.64
N ALA A 262 -14.67 4.06 -13.01
CA ALA A 262 -14.22 3.21 -11.92
C ALA A 262 -15.13 3.30 -10.68
N PRO A 263 -15.59 4.49 -10.23
CA PRO A 263 -16.58 4.61 -9.15
C PRO A 263 -17.89 3.90 -9.44
N ASP A 264 -18.42 4.01 -10.68
CA ASP A 264 -19.68 3.37 -11.04
C ASP A 264 -19.56 1.84 -11.02
N MET A 265 -18.43 1.30 -11.52
CA MET A 265 -18.16 -0.14 -11.43
C MET A 265 -18.05 -0.62 -9.97
N VAL A 266 -17.36 0.11 -9.10
CA VAL A 266 -17.26 -0.22 -7.67
C VAL A 266 -18.64 -0.21 -7.01
N SER A 267 -19.47 0.81 -7.31
CA SER A 267 -20.84 0.90 -6.79
C SER A 267 -21.69 -0.27 -7.28
N ALA A 268 -21.73 -0.51 -8.58
CA ALA A 268 -22.53 -1.58 -9.19
C ALA A 268 -22.14 -2.97 -8.65
N VAL A 269 -20.84 -3.26 -8.51
CA VAL A 269 -20.37 -4.52 -7.92
C VAL A 269 -20.81 -4.66 -6.44
N ARG A 270 -20.77 -3.59 -5.65
CA ARG A 270 -21.24 -3.60 -4.26
C ARG A 270 -22.74 -3.81 -4.16
N ASP A 271 -23.51 -3.14 -5.01
CA ASP A 271 -24.97 -3.23 -5.06
C ASP A 271 -25.46 -4.64 -5.43
N VAL A 272 -24.65 -5.42 -6.14
CA VAL A 272 -24.98 -6.76 -6.61
C VAL A 272 -24.37 -7.85 -5.72
N SER A 273 -23.20 -7.63 -5.13
CA SER A 273 -22.42 -8.68 -4.45
C SER A 273 -23.10 -9.31 -3.24
N TRP A 274 -24.04 -8.63 -2.59
CA TRP A 274 -24.78 -9.17 -1.47
C TRP A 274 -25.71 -10.32 -1.87
N ALA A 275 -26.26 -10.28 -3.11
CA ALA A 275 -27.14 -11.32 -3.66
C ALA A 275 -26.35 -12.52 -4.22
N CYS A 276 -25.03 -12.38 -4.43
CA CYS A 276 -24.21 -13.48 -4.93
C CYS A 276 -24.09 -14.59 -3.88
N GLY A 277 -24.34 -15.81 -4.29
CA GLY A 277 -24.06 -17.01 -3.49
C GLY A 277 -22.55 -17.16 -3.28
N ALA A 278 -22.17 -17.67 -2.11
CA ALA A 278 -20.79 -18.07 -1.86
C ALA A 278 -20.50 -19.41 -2.54
N THR A 279 -19.41 -19.50 -3.29
CA THR A 279 -18.99 -20.79 -3.87
C THR A 279 -18.65 -21.78 -2.76
N ALA A 280 -19.01 -23.05 -2.96
CA ALA A 280 -18.84 -24.11 -1.96
C ALA A 280 -17.39 -24.31 -1.51
N GLU A 281 -16.42 -24.03 -2.37
CA GLU A 281 -15.00 -24.32 -2.06
C GLU A 281 -14.28 -23.22 -1.29
N LYS A 282 -14.65 -21.94 -1.40
CA LYS A 282 -13.87 -20.83 -0.81
C LYS A 282 -14.69 -19.64 -0.29
N GLY A 283 -16.02 -19.72 -0.25
CA GLY A 283 -16.86 -18.59 0.13
C GLY A 283 -16.72 -17.36 -0.80
N ILE A 284 -16.31 -17.58 -2.06
CA ILE A 284 -16.10 -16.52 -3.04
C ILE A 284 -17.47 -16.11 -3.60
N ARG A 285 -17.78 -14.83 -3.52
CA ARG A 285 -18.93 -14.25 -4.20
C ARG A 285 -18.51 -13.88 -5.63
N ALA A 286 -19.29 -14.34 -6.60
CA ALA A 286 -19.02 -14.15 -8.00
C ALA A 286 -20.05 -13.21 -8.65
N THR A 287 -19.56 -12.26 -9.42
CA THR A 287 -20.37 -11.31 -10.20
C THR A 287 -20.15 -11.58 -11.69
N ARG A 288 -21.22 -11.56 -12.46
CA ARG A 288 -21.18 -11.59 -13.93
C ARG A 288 -21.14 -10.16 -14.46
N ILE A 289 -20.30 -9.93 -15.44
CA ILE A 289 -20.27 -8.70 -16.23
C ILE A 289 -20.60 -9.08 -17.66
N SER A 290 -21.63 -8.47 -18.24
CA SER A 290 -22.04 -8.62 -19.62
C SER A 290 -22.02 -7.24 -20.28
N VAL A 291 -21.48 -7.15 -21.49
CA VAL A 291 -21.44 -5.91 -22.27
C VAL A 291 -22.33 -6.06 -23.48
N ASP A 292 -23.29 -5.15 -23.62
CA ASP A 292 -24.25 -5.14 -24.71
C ASP A 292 -24.73 -3.71 -24.95
N ASP A 293 -24.77 -3.30 -26.22
CA ASP A 293 -25.35 -2.04 -26.74
C ASP A 293 -24.98 -0.77 -25.91
N GLY A 294 -23.69 -0.62 -25.59
CA GLY A 294 -23.19 0.56 -24.88
C GLY A 294 -23.41 0.56 -23.36
N ALA A 295 -23.82 -0.57 -22.79
CA ALA A 295 -23.97 -0.74 -21.36
C ALA A 295 -23.20 -1.97 -20.84
N ALA A 296 -22.69 -1.87 -19.63
CA ALA A 296 -22.20 -3.02 -18.87
C ALA A 296 -23.22 -3.40 -17.80
N ILE A 297 -23.70 -4.63 -17.90
CA ILE A 297 -24.67 -5.21 -16.98
C ILE A 297 -23.91 -6.05 -15.95
N ILE A 298 -23.99 -5.67 -14.70
CA ILE A 298 -23.38 -6.34 -13.56
C ILE A 298 -24.49 -7.12 -12.85
N SER A 299 -24.36 -8.45 -12.76
CA SER A 299 -25.41 -9.30 -12.17
C SER A 299 -24.86 -10.31 -11.17
N SER A 300 -25.71 -10.70 -10.23
CA SER A 300 -25.39 -11.74 -9.25
C SER A 300 -25.26 -13.11 -9.92
N VAL A 301 -24.43 -13.96 -9.36
CA VAL A 301 -24.23 -15.34 -9.81
C VAL A 301 -24.49 -16.27 -8.60
N ASP A 302 -25.32 -17.32 -8.83
CA ASP A 302 -25.62 -18.35 -7.84
C ASP A 302 -26.04 -17.77 -6.47
N SER A 303 -27.23 -17.22 -6.40
CA SER A 303 -27.79 -16.80 -5.11
C SER A 303 -27.86 -17.97 -4.12
N ALA A 304 -27.65 -17.68 -2.82
CA ALA A 304 -27.63 -18.71 -1.77
C ALA A 304 -28.96 -19.47 -1.62
N ASP A 305 -30.07 -18.82 -1.98
CA ASP A 305 -31.44 -19.37 -1.94
C ASP A 305 -31.97 -19.82 -3.32
N GLY A 306 -31.17 -19.65 -4.39
CA GLY A 306 -31.55 -19.98 -5.76
C GLY A 306 -32.62 -19.06 -6.37
N VAL A 307 -33.04 -18.01 -5.67
CA VAL A 307 -34.14 -17.12 -6.06
C VAL A 307 -33.74 -15.64 -6.06
N THR A 308 -32.86 -15.24 -5.13
CA THR A 308 -32.45 -13.83 -5.00
C THR A 308 -31.54 -13.42 -6.14
N GLU A 309 -31.94 -12.45 -6.91
CA GLU A 309 -31.17 -11.86 -8.01
C GLU A 309 -30.96 -10.37 -7.78
N ALA A 310 -29.80 -9.86 -8.16
CA ALA A 310 -29.51 -8.44 -8.20
C ALA A 310 -28.80 -8.12 -9.50
N GLN A 311 -29.14 -6.98 -10.07
CA GLN A 311 -28.53 -6.44 -11.28
C GLN A 311 -28.34 -4.94 -11.16
N SER A 312 -27.25 -4.45 -11.72
CA SER A 312 -26.94 -3.02 -11.88
C SER A 312 -26.43 -2.79 -13.30
N GLU A 313 -26.70 -1.64 -13.84
CA GLU A 313 -26.28 -1.24 -15.20
C GLU A 313 -25.45 0.03 -15.10
N ILE A 314 -24.34 0.08 -15.83
CA ILE A 314 -23.48 1.27 -15.94
C ILE A 314 -23.19 1.56 -17.41
N PRO A 315 -23.01 2.84 -17.79
CA PRO A 315 -22.69 3.20 -19.16
C PRO A 315 -21.28 2.71 -19.54
N VAL A 316 -21.15 2.28 -20.79
CA VAL A 316 -19.88 1.98 -21.45
C VAL A 316 -19.57 3.12 -22.41
N TYR A 317 -18.34 3.58 -22.39
CA TYR A 317 -17.81 4.63 -23.26
C TYR A 317 -16.76 4.01 -24.18
N ASP A 318 -16.71 4.43 -25.42
CA ASP A 318 -15.68 4.03 -26.40
C ASP A 318 -15.49 2.51 -26.52
N GLU A 319 -16.56 1.79 -26.86
CA GLU A 319 -16.49 0.35 -27.14
C GLU A 319 -15.79 0.11 -28.49
N ALA A 320 -14.66 -0.60 -28.46
CA ALA A 320 -13.93 -1.03 -29.65
C ALA A 320 -13.83 -2.56 -29.69
N GLY A 321 -14.07 -3.14 -30.85
CA GLY A 321 -14.02 -4.58 -31.09
C GLY A 321 -15.09 -5.07 -32.04
N PRO A 322 -15.09 -6.33 -32.47
CA PRO A 322 -16.13 -6.86 -33.31
C PRO A 322 -17.46 -6.81 -32.56
N LYS A 323 -18.47 -6.15 -33.12
CA LYS A 323 -19.83 -6.24 -32.62
C LYS A 323 -20.29 -7.70 -32.80
N SER A 324 -20.04 -8.49 -31.76
CA SER A 324 -20.54 -9.85 -31.69
C SER A 324 -22.08 -9.79 -31.65
N ARG A 325 -22.75 -10.72 -32.33
CA ARG A 325 -24.21 -10.88 -32.20
C ARG A 325 -24.62 -11.41 -30.84
N GLU A 326 -23.66 -11.93 -30.05
CA GLU A 326 -23.86 -12.41 -28.69
C GLU A 326 -23.17 -11.47 -27.69
N PRO A 327 -23.85 -11.13 -26.58
CA PRO A 327 -23.25 -10.31 -25.53
C PRO A 327 -21.96 -10.95 -24.99
N PHE A 328 -20.89 -10.19 -24.90
CA PHE A 328 -19.67 -10.65 -24.29
C PHE A 328 -19.88 -10.71 -22.77
N SER A 329 -19.67 -11.87 -22.16
CA SER A 329 -19.96 -12.08 -20.73
C SER A 329 -18.86 -12.87 -20.04
N PHE A 330 -18.45 -12.42 -18.86
CA PHE A 330 -17.51 -13.12 -18.00
C PHE A 330 -17.90 -13.08 -16.52
N ILE A 331 -17.34 -13.98 -15.73
CA ILE A 331 -17.60 -14.08 -14.29
C ILE A 331 -16.28 -13.82 -13.54
N ALA A 332 -16.34 -12.99 -12.51
CA ALA A 332 -15.18 -12.67 -11.69
C ALA A 332 -15.54 -12.58 -10.21
N ASN A 333 -14.51 -12.65 -9.35
CA ASN A 333 -14.66 -12.44 -7.93
C ASN A 333 -15.07 -10.99 -7.65
N SER A 334 -16.24 -10.79 -7.03
CA SER A 334 -16.80 -9.47 -6.74
C SER A 334 -15.86 -8.59 -5.93
N ARG A 335 -15.16 -9.17 -4.95
CA ARG A 335 -14.18 -8.44 -4.13
C ARG A 335 -12.99 -7.97 -4.99
N TYR A 336 -12.47 -8.85 -5.85
CA TYR A 336 -11.35 -8.50 -6.72
C TYR A 336 -11.70 -7.39 -7.70
N LEU A 337 -12.92 -7.43 -8.25
CA LEU A 337 -13.41 -6.33 -9.10
C LEU A 337 -13.43 -5.00 -8.31
N ALA A 338 -14.03 -4.98 -7.12
CA ALA A 338 -14.11 -3.77 -6.32
C ALA A 338 -12.71 -3.25 -5.91
N ASP A 339 -11.78 -4.14 -5.55
CA ASP A 339 -10.40 -3.78 -5.21
C ASP A 339 -9.66 -3.18 -6.42
N ILE A 340 -9.78 -3.82 -7.61
CA ILE A 340 -9.12 -3.38 -8.86
C ILE A 340 -9.64 -2.01 -9.30
N PHE A 341 -10.96 -1.82 -9.39
CA PHE A 341 -11.50 -0.53 -9.80
C PHE A 341 -11.27 0.55 -8.73
N GLY A 342 -11.13 0.15 -7.45
CA GLY A 342 -10.71 1.04 -6.36
C GLY A 342 -9.32 1.66 -6.55
N VAL A 343 -8.41 0.99 -7.27
CA VAL A 343 -7.07 1.51 -7.60
C VAL A 343 -7.15 2.81 -8.41
N TYR A 344 -8.14 2.92 -9.29
CA TYR A 344 -8.30 4.06 -10.21
C TYR A 344 -9.11 5.23 -9.60
N GLY A 345 -9.55 5.10 -8.34
CA GLY A 345 -10.18 6.17 -7.58
C GLY A 345 -11.41 6.76 -8.26
N THR A 346 -11.35 8.05 -8.61
CA THR A 346 -12.45 8.77 -9.30
C THR A 346 -12.32 8.77 -10.82
N GLY A 347 -11.29 8.10 -11.36
CA GLY A 347 -11.01 8.07 -12.79
C GLY A 347 -11.84 7.04 -13.57
N SER A 348 -11.45 6.86 -14.81
CA SER A 348 -12.02 5.84 -15.72
C SER A 348 -11.00 4.73 -15.97
N ALA A 349 -11.49 3.55 -16.30
CA ALA A 349 -10.65 2.42 -16.67
C ALA A 349 -11.11 1.78 -17.98
N VAL A 350 -10.13 1.34 -18.78
CA VAL A 350 -10.34 0.55 -19.99
C VAL A 350 -10.16 -0.92 -19.65
N ILE A 351 -11.14 -1.72 -19.95
CA ILE A 351 -11.11 -3.18 -19.82
C ILE A 351 -10.83 -3.78 -21.18
N ARG A 352 -9.79 -4.62 -21.26
CA ARG A 352 -9.35 -5.32 -22.47
C ARG A 352 -9.47 -6.81 -22.30
N CYS A 353 -10.10 -7.48 -23.25
CA CYS A 353 -10.40 -8.90 -23.21
C CYS A 353 -10.05 -9.58 -24.53
N ILE A 354 -9.50 -10.80 -24.45
CA ILE A 354 -9.33 -11.69 -25.60
C ILE A 354 -10.55 -12.60 -25.72
N SER A 355 -10.93 -13.26 -24.64
CA SER A 355 -12.12 -14.12 -24.54
C SER A 355 -12.61 -14.16 -23.09
N PRO A 356 -13.84 -14.64 -22.85
CA PRO A 356 -14.39 -14.77 -21.48
C PRO A 356 -13.57 -15.68 -20.53
N GLN A 357 -12.70 -16.52 -21.06
CA GLN A 357 -11.86 -17.46 -20.29
C GLN A 357 -10.41 -16.98 -20.10
N ASN A 358 -10.00 -15.92 -20.81
CA ASN A 358 -8.65 -15.35 -20.69
C ASN A 358 -8.60 -14.28 -19.59
N PRO A 359 -7.42 -13.97 -19.07
CA PRO A 359 -7.24 -12.83 -18.17
C PRO A 359 -7.72 -11.52 -18.80
N PHE A 360 -8.30 -10.64 -17.97
CA PHE A 360 -8.68 -9.28 -18.37
C PHE A 360 -7.59 -8.32 -17.96
N THR A 361 -7.20 -7.44 -18.90
CA THR A 361 -6.31 -6.31 -18.59
C THR A 361 -7.17 -5.08 -18.35
N ILE A 362 -6.90 -4.37 -17.26
CA ILE A 362 -7.63 -3.16 -16.85
C ILE A 362 -6.59 -2.06 -16.68
N VAL A 363 -6.76 -0.97 -17.42
CA VAL A 363 -5.79 0.14 -17.50
C VAL A 363 -6.49 1.44 -17.15
N GLY A 364 -5.90 2.23 -16.27
CA GLY A 364 -6.41 3.57 -15.95
C GLY A 364 -6.29 4.51 -17.15
N VAL A 365 -7.34 5.26 -17.46
CA VAL A 365 -7.31 6.24 -18.56
C VAL A 365 -6.39 7.41 -18.22
N GLU A 366 -6.52 7.92 -17.00
CA GLU A 366 -5.73 9.03 -16.48
C GLU A 366 -4.35 8.57 -15.95
N GLU A 367 -4.19 7.27 -15.70
CA GLU A 367 -2.98 6.65 -15.15
C GLU A 367 -2.59 5.39 -15.97
N PRO A 368 -2.21 5.55 -17.27
CA PRO A 368 -1.94 4.41 -18.14
C PRO A 368 -0.73 3.57 -17.73
N HIS A 369 0.07 4.07 -16.82
CA HIS A 369 1.19 3.37 -16.19
C HIS A 369 0.77 2.40 -15.08
N LYS A 370 -0.50 2.43 -14.66
CA LYS A 370 -1.11 1.49 -13.70
C LYS A 370 -1.95 0.46 -14.44
N ILE A 371 -1.58 -0.79 -14.31
CA ILE A 371 -2.26 -1.90 -14.97
C ILE A 371 -2.64 -2.95 -13.94
N CYS A 372 -3.89 -3.37 -14.00
CA CYS A 372 -4.37 -4.53 -13.25
C CYS A 372 -4.75 -5.66 -14.20
N ILE A 373 -4.52 -6.90 -13.78
CA ILE A 373 -4.95 -8.08 -14.50
C ILE A 373 -5.82 -8.92 -13.58
N LEU A 374 -6.91 -9.47 -14.11
CA LEU A 374 -7.84 -10.29 -13.37
C LEU A 374 -8.11 -11.61 -14.09
N MET A 375 -7.96 -12.72 -13.40
CA MET A 375 -8.35 -14.04 -13.88
C MET A 375 -9.86 -14.20 -13.74
N PRO A 376 -10.59 -14.60 -14.81
CA PRO A 376 -11.99 -14.94 -14.71
C PRO A 376 -12.20 -16.25 -13.93
N ILE A 377 -13.41 -16.39 -13.37
CA ILE A 377 -13.86 -17.67 -12.80
C ILE A 377 -14.34 -18.54 -13.95
N ARG A 378 -13.66 -19.65 -14.16
CA ARG A 378 -14.08 -20.65 -15.17
C ARG A 378 -15.20 -21.52 -14.61
N ARG A 379 -16.24 -21.72 -15.40
CA ARG A 379 -17.36 -22.65 -15.14
C ARG A 379 -17.52 -23.65 -16.27
#